data_9499134f9c47d7b2365e215edc60820a
#
_entry.id   9499134f9c47d7b2365e215edc60820a
#
_cell.length_a   1.000
_cell.length_b   1.000
_cell.length_c   1.000
_cell.angle_alpha   90.00
_cell.angle_beta   90.00
_cell.angle_gamma   90.00
#
_symmetry.space_group_name_H-M   'P 1'
#
loop_
_entity.id
_entity.type
_entity.pdbx_description
1 polymer ?
#
loop_
_entity_poly.entity_id
_entity_poly.type
_entity_poly.pdbx_seq_one_letter_code
_entity_poly.pdbx_strand_id
1 'polypeptide(L)'
;MLTFNTRINHHLQTNSTTNNQLILRNFICGVILLLSLLLIPSVQASDEYKQSGDSLLQGKTIAVAYSGFRVGQHPDRGNGAINPTETQILEDLQILLSHDLSLIRLYDSGENSASTLKIIKQHNLPIKVLLGIWLEAEVSNHLGCPWLEHPIEESTLSANKLSNKQELQRGISLAKQYSDIVIAINVGNEALVDWNDHMVTLDSIIGYVRQVKQSIDQPVTVADNYEWWIKDGASLAVEVDFIGVHTYPAWENKTIDEALAYTIENIEKVHQALPNKPIAILEGGWATTAKEFAAQANEANQKRYFDDIKQWAKATNTTFFFFEAFDEPWKGNPINLEGAEKHWGLFFVDRTPKQVMKPN
;
A
#
# COMPACT_ATOMS: atom_id res chain seq x y z
N MET A 1 -7.26 -54.50 7.91
CA MET A 1 -6.68 -55.81 8.24
C MET A 1 -5.54 -55.60 9.21
N LEU A 2 -5.77 -56.13 10.42
CA LEU A 2 -4.82 -56.64 11.42
C LEU A 2 -3.83 -55.64 11.99
N THR A 3 -4.00 -55.10 13.17
CA THR A 3 -4.17 -55.65 14.56
C THR A 3 -2.85 -56.08 15.20
N PHE A 4 -2.79 -55.68 16.43
CA PHE A 4 -2.27 -56.30 17.69
C PHE A 4 -0.89 -55.85 18.10
N ASN A 5 -0.72 -55.27 19.22
CA ASN A 5 -1.10 -55.51 20.63
C ASN A 5 0.10 -55.90 21.49
N THR A 6 0.17 -55.24 22.64
CA THR A 6 0.37 -55.72 24.02
C THR A 6 1.80 -56.19 24.42
N ARG A 7 2.27 -55.97 25.60
CA ARG A 7 1.85 -55.86 27.05
C ARG A 7 3.11 -55.74 27.93
N ILE A 8 3.07 -54.93 28.99
CA ILE A 8 3.03 -55.31 30.44
C ILE A 8 4.32 -55.96 30.99
N ASN A 9 4.93 -55.48 32.06
CA ASN A 9 4.71 -55.55 33.48
C ASN A 9 6.03 -55.31 34.31
N HIS A 10 5.83 -54.57 35.38
CA HIS A 10 6.24 -54.78 36.78
C HIS A 10 7.67 -55.19 37.19
N HIS A 11 8.26 -54.44 38.08
CA HIS A 11 8.34 -54.82 39.52
C HIS A 11 8.90 -53.74 40.41
N LEU A 12 8.24 -53.56 41.53
CA LEU A 12 8.63 -52.86 42.75
C LEU A 12 9.79 -53.58 43.44
N GLN A 13 10.65 -52.80 44.06
CA GLN A 13 11.06 -53.16 45.44
C GLN A 13 11.66 -51.96 46.18
N THR A 14 11.16 -51.83 47.36
CA THR A 14 11.55 -50.96 48.51
C THR A 14 12.90 -51.32 49.07
N ASN A 15 13.64 -50.32 49.59
CA ASN A 15 14.01 -50.34 51.00
C ASN A 15 14.69 -49.04 51.49
N SER A 16 14.35 -48.71 52.71
CA SER A 16 14.72 -47.63 53.57
C SER A 16 16.19 -47.65 53.98
N THR A 17 16.79 -46.46 54.17
CA THR A 17 17.60 -46.14 55.40
C THR A 17 17.86 -44.62 55.49
N THR A 18 17.18 -44.04 56.43
CA THR A 18 17.54 -43.12 57.48
C THR A 18 18.48 -41.95 57.27
N ASN A 19 17.83 -40.79 57.51
CA ASN A 19 18.30 -39.62 58.28
C ASN A 19 19.81 -39.46 58.55
N ASN A 20 20.36 -38.43 57.92
CA ASN A 20 21.26 -37.44 58.51
C ASN A 20 21.96 -36.52 57.51
N GLN A 21 21.22 -35.87 56.66
CA GLN A 21 21.77 -34.78 55.79
C GLN A 21 20.76 -33.64 55.53
N LEU A 22 20.03 -33.21 56.57
CA LEU A 22 18.94 -32.23 56.36
C LEU A 22 19.31 -30.79 56.80
N ILE A 23 20.56 -30.48 57.07
CA ILE A 23 20.96 -29.13 57.57
C ILE A 23 21.90 -28.40 56.55
N LEU A 24 22.54 -29.10 55.60
CA LEU A 24 23.47 -28.43 54.68
C LEU A 24 22.89 -28.17 53.29
N ARG A 25 21.65 -28.61 52.98
CA ARG A 25 21.02 -28.42 51.68
C ARG A 25 20.17 -27.13 51.54
N ASN A 26 19.81 -26.52 52.68
CA ASN A 26 18.96 -25.32 52.63
C ASN A 26 19.72 -23.99 52.50
N PHE A 27 21.07 -23.98 52.61
CA PHE A 27 21.86 -22.77 52.42
C PHE A 27 22.40 -22.59 51.00
N ILE A 28 22.45 -23.68 50.18
CA ILE A 28 22.95 -23.64 48.82
C ILE A 28 21.78 -23.37 47.82
N CYS A 29 20.54 -23.78 48.13
CA CYS A 29 19.38 -23.46 47.27
C CYS A 29 18.92 -22.00 47.35
N GLY A 30 19.20 -21.28 48.46
CA GLY A 30 18.82 -19.88 48.61
C GLY A 30 19.68 -18.90 47.82
N VAL A 31 20.94 -19.26 47.52
CA VAL A 31 21.87 -18.38 46.77
C VAL A 31 21.78 -18.60 45.27
N ILE A 32 21.34 -19.78 44.82
CA ILE A 32 21.14 -20.06 43.39
C ILE A 32 19.80 -19.47 42.86
N LEU A 33 18.79 -19.29 43.75
CA LEU A 33 17.52 -18.65 43.35
C LEU A 33 17.62 -17.12 43.31
N LEU A 34 18.64 -16.50 43.88
CA LEU A 34 18.86 -15.04 43.84
C LEU A 34 19.76 -14.58 42.66
N LEU A 35 20.47 -15.50 42.02
CA LEU A 35 21.28 -15.18 40.83
C LEU A 35 20.59 -15.50 39.48
N SER A 36 19.44 -16.18 39.51
CA SER A 36 18.65 -16.44 38.29
C SER A 36 17.62 -15.35 37.95
N LEU A 37 17.53 -14.26 38.73
CA LEU A 37 16.61 -13.15 38.55
C LEU A 37 17.24 -11.92 37.84
N LEU A 38 18.46 -12.05 37.31
CA LEU A 38 19.16 -10.92 36.67
C LEU A 38 19.56 -11.17 35.20
N LEU A 39 18.97 -12.21 34.58
CA LEU A 39 19.04 -12.36 33.12
C LEU A 39 17.62 -12.44 32.56
N ILE A 40 16.82 -11.41 32.82
CA ILE A 40 15.77 -11.02 31.88
C ILE A 40 16.57 -10.45 30.72
N PRO A 41 16.57 -11.09 29.51
CA PRO A 41 17.03 -10.38 28.36
C PRO A 41 16.16 -9.13 28.31
N SER A 42 16.77 -7.95 28.44
CA SER A 42 16.13 -6.74 28.03
C SER A 42 15.68 -7.02 26.59
N VAL A 43 14.38 -7.23 26.38
CA VAL A 43 13.78 -7.05 25.08
C VAL A 43 14.17 -5.61 24.78
N GLN A 44 15.21 -5.46 23.96
CA GLN A 44 15.53 -4.20 23.35
C GLN A 44 14.24 -3.83 22.65
N ALA A 45 13.56 -2.79 23.15
CA ALA A 45 12.47 -2.17 22.41
C ALA A 45 13.06 -1.96 21.03
N SER A 46 12.52 -2.62 20.02
CA SER A 46 12.85 -2.36 18.63
C SER A 46 12.67 -0.86 18.49
N ASP A 47 13.71 -0.14 18.08
CA ASP A 47 13.56 1.28 17.78
C ASP A 47 12.38 1.39 16.83
N GLU A 48 11.30 1.97 17.34
CA GLU A 48 10.04 2.09 16.62
C GLU A 48 10.32 2.75 15.27
N TYR A 49 9.91 2.17 14.17
CA TYR A 49 10.15 2.71 12.83
C TYR A 49 9.72 4.19 12.78
N LYS A 50 10.66 5.04 12.44
CA LYS A 50 10.42 6.47 12.30
C LYS A 50 11.34 7.06 11.24
N GLN A 51 10.76 7.80 10.32
CA GLN A 51 11.55 8.50 9.30
C GLN A 51 12.09 9.83 9.86
N SER A 52 13.22 10.28 9.33
CA SER A 52 13.75 11.62 9.62
C SER A 52 12.71 12.67 9.23
N GLY A 53 12.64 13.77 9.98
CA GLY A 53 11.66 14.84 9.75
C GLY A 53 11.85 15.63 8.45
N ASP A 54 12.79 15.24 7.60
CA ASP A 54 13.02 15.81 6.29
C ASP A 54 11.88 15.39 5.37
N SER A 55 11.24 16.34 4.90
CA SER A 55 9.99 16.52 4.20
C SER A 55 9.77 15.67 2.95
N LEU A 56 9.81 14.34 3.05
CA LEU A 56 9.25 13.51 1.97
C LEU A 56 7.81 13.99 1.70
N LEU A 57 7.49 14.26 0.43
CA LEU A 57 6.19 14.77 0.00
C LEU A 57 5.71 16.00 0.82
N GLN A 58 6.66 16.92 1.10
CA GLN A 58 6.44 18.16 1.85
C GLN A 58 5.90 17.95 3.28
N GLY A 59 6.26 16.85 3.92
CA GLY A 59 5.84 16.52 5.29
C GLY A 59 4.35 16.21 5.45
N LYS A 60 3.64 15.96 4.36
CA LYS A 60 2.24 15.52 4.40
C LYS A 60 2.20 14.05 4.83
N THR A 61 1.53 13.77 5.94
CA THR A 61 1.42 12.40 6.47
C THR A 61 0.14 11.68 6.04
N ILE A 62 -0.90 12.42 5.66
CA ILE A 62 -2.14 11.85 5.09
C ILE A 62 -2.40 12.46 3.73
N ALA A 63 -2.69 11.59 2.79
CA ALA A 63 -2.99 11.86 1.41
C ALA A 63 -4.06 10.88 0.92
N VAL A 64 -4.53 11.04 -0.31
CA VAL A 64 -5.58 10.18 -0.86
C VAL A 64 -5.34 9.90 -2.34
N ALA A 65 -5.62 8.68 -2.77
CA ALA A 65 -5.70 8.34 -4.19
C ALA A 65 -6.96 8.96 -4.80
N TYR A 66 -6.83 9.57 -5.98
CA TYR A 66 -7.92 10.28 -6.64
C TYR A 66 -7.93 10.01 -8.14
N SER A 67 -9.08 9.66 -8.66
CA SER A 67 -9.37 9.57 -10.10
C SER A 67 -10.69 10.26 -10.51
N GLY A 68 -11.63 10.40 -9.58
CA GLY A 68 -12.82 11.24 -9.69
C GLY A 68 -13.94 10.74 -10.59
N PHE A 69 -13.87 9.52 -11.12
CA PHE A 69 -14.90 8.95 -11.99
C PHE A 69 -16.21 8.73 -11.25
N ARG A 70 -17.32 9.12 -11.89
CA ARG A 70 -18.68 9.00 -11.38
C ARG A 70 -19.44 7.86 -12.08
N VAL A 71 -20.69 7.66 -11.74
CA VAL A 71 -21.55 6.68 -12.43
C VAL A 71 -21.56 6.95 -13.93
N GLY A 72 -21.24 5.93 -14.73
CA GLY A 72 -21.14 5.99 -16.18
C GLY A 72 -19.83 6.61 -16.71
N GLN A 73 -18.90 6.99 -15.83
CA GLN A 73 -17.58 7.47 -16.20
C GLN A 73 -16.52 6.40 -15.90
N HIS A 74 -15.45 6.37 -16.68
CA HIS A 74 -14.35 5.40 -16.54
C HIS A 74 -13.11 5.86 -17.32
N PRO A 75 -11.90 5.42 -16.92
CA PRO A 75 -10.69 5.64 -17.72
C PRO A 75 -10.76 4.89 -19.06
N ASP A 76 -9.86 5.19 -19.96
CA ASP A 76 -9.72 4.40 -21.19
C ASP A 76 -9.24 2.98 -20.86
N ARG A 77 -10.01 2.00 -21.32
CA ARG A 77 -9.70 0.58 -21.22
C ARG A 77 -9.75 -0.07 -22.60
N GLY A 78 -9.29 0.65 -23.61
CA GLY A 78 -9.26 0.22 -25.01
C GLY A 78 -10.50 0.60 -25.83
N ASN A 79 -11.48 1.29 -25.19
CA ASN A 79 -12.73 1.74 -25.86
C ASN A 79 -12.98 3.25 -25.73
N GLY A 80 -11.96 4.00 -25.33
CA GLY A 80 -12.04 5.42 -24.99
C GLY A 80 -12.44 5.68 -23.53
N ALA A 81 -12.03 6.83 -22.99
CA ALA A 81 -12.40 7.28 -21.66
C ALA A 81 -13.71 8.06 -21.69
N ILE A 82 -14.46 8.01 -20.59
CA ILE A 82 -15.53 8.96 -20.28
C ILE A 82 -15.11 9.73 -19.02
N ASN A 83 -14.41 10.85 -19.23
CA ASN A 83 -13.79 11.61 -18.18
C ASN A 83 -14.78 12.47 -17.38
N PRO A 84 -14.53 12.76 -16.09
CA PRO A 84 -15.22 13.81 -15.34
C PRO A 84 -15.09 15.17 -16.04
N THR A 85 -16.12 16.00 -15.94
CA THR A 85 -16.06 17.37 -16.43
C THR A 85 -15.20 18.25 -15.49
N GLU A 86 -14.69 19.38 -16.01
CA GLU A 86 -13.92 20.34 -15.18
C GLU A 86 -14.69 20.79 -13.93
N THR A 87 -16.01 20.97 -14.04
CA THR A 87 -16.87 21.31 -12.90
C THR A 87 -16.91 20.20 -11.85
N GLN A 88 -17.00 18.94 -12.29
CA GLN A 88 -16.99 17.80 -11.40
C GLN A 88 -15.63 17.62 -10.70
N ILE A 89 -14.54 17.83 -11.42
CA ILE A 89 -13.19 17.80 -10.84
C ILE A 89 -13.04 18.91 -9.79
N LEU A 90 -13.48 20.13 -10.09
CA LEU A 90 -13.43 21.23 -9.14
C LEU A 90 -14.22 20.94 -7.87
N GLU A 91 -15.44 20.41 -8.00
CA GLU A 91 -16.26 19.98 -6.87
C GLU A 91 -15.54 18.97 -5.99
N ASP A 92 -14.98 17.93 -6.60
CA ASP A 92 -14.23 16.87 -5.91
C ASP A 92 -13.03 17.45 -5.13
N LEU A 93 -12.23 18.30 -5.77
CA LEU A 93 -11.07 18.93 -5.14
C LEU A 93 -11.44 19.86 -3.98
N GLN A 94 -12.59 20.57 -4.07
CA GLN A 94 -13.10 21.39 -2.99
C GLN A 94 -13.59 20.54 -1.81
N ILE A 95 -14.23 19.40 -2.07
CA ILE A 95 -14.61 18.42 -1.04
C ILE A 95 -13.36 17.92 -0.31
N LEU A 96 -12.32 17.49 -1.04
CA LEU A 96 -11.09 17.03 -0.44
C LEU A 96 -10.44 18.09 0.45
N LEU A 97 -10.36 19.32 -0.02
CA LEU A 97 -9.82 20.45 0.75
C LEU A 97 -10.64 20.75 2.02
N SER A 98 -11.95 20.64 1.96
CA SER A 98 -12.83 20.86 3.14
C SER A 98 -12.63 19.81 4.24
N HIS A 99 -11.93 18.69 3.91
CA HIS A 99 -11.58 17.62 4.84
C HIS A 99 -10.05 17.48 5.06
N ASP A 100 -9.30 18.58 4.84
CA ASP A 100 -7.83 18.64 5.03
C ASP A 100 -7.01 17.66 4.14
N LEU A 101 -7.59 17.13 3.08
CA LEU A 101 -6.93 16.26 2.11
C LEU A 101 -6.32 17.12 0.99
N SER A 102 -5.09 17.57 1.18
CA SER A 102 -4.41 18.51 0.28
C SER A 102 -3.20 17.91 -0.44
N LEU A 103 -3.01 16.60 -0.39
CA LEU A 103 -2.10 15.82 -1.21
C LEU A 103 -2.89 14.68 -1.85
N ILE A 104 -2.88 14.62 -3.18
CA ILE A 104 -3.56 13.58 -3.95
C ILE A 104 -2.57 12.81 -4.81
N ARG A 105 -2.88 11.55 -5.09
CA ARG A 105 -2.18 10.71 -6.05
C ARG A 105 -3.06 10.53 -7.29
N LEU A 106 -2.49 10.80 -8.47
CA LEU A 106 -3.06 10.47 -9.77
C LEU A 106 -2.32 9.26 -10.35
N TYR A 107 -2.99 8.46 -11.17
CA TYR A 107 -2.46 7.18 -11.63
C TYR A 107 -1.76 7.22 -12.98
N ASP A 108 -2.14 8.21 -13.82
CA ASP A 108 -1.68 8.33 -15.20
C ASP A 108 -1.36 9.78 -15.55
N SER A 109 -0.89 10.00 -16.77
CA SER A 109 -0.69 11.32 -17.37
C SER A 109 -1.70 11.65 -18.48
N GLY A 110 -2.84 10.96 -18.48
CA GLY A 110 -3.91 11.14 -19.46
C GLY A 110 -4.70 12.43 -19.27
N GLU A 111 -5.80 12.54 -20.03
CA GLU A 111 -6.62 13.75 -20.09
C GLU A 111 -7.25 14.12 -18.74
N ASN A 112 -7.70 13.12 -17.95
CA ASN A 112 -8.28 13.35 -16.63
C ASN A 112 -7.27 13.96 -15.67
N SER A 113 -6.06 13.40 -15.62
CA SER A 113 -4.96 13.91 -14.78
C SER A 113 -4.51 15.31 -15.22
N ALA A 114 -4.38 15.54 -16.52
CA ALA A 114 -4.05 16.86 -17.08
C ALA A 114 -5.11 17.92 -16.74
N SER A 115 -6.40 17.56 -16.83
CA SER A 115 -7.53 18.42 -16.44
C SER A 115 -7.51 18.72 -14.94
N THR A 116 -7.21 17.72 -14.10
CA THR A 116 -7.07 17.91 -12.64
C THR A 116 -5.97 18.90 -12.31
N LEU A 117 -4.77 18.78 -12.90
CA LEU A 117 -3.68 19.73 -12.71
C LEU A 117 -4.04 21.14 -13.21
N LYS A 118 -4.71 21.25 -14.36
CA LYS A 118 -5.20 22.50 -14.90
C LYS A 118 -6.18 23.19 -13.94
N ILE A 119 -7.14 22.47 -13.37
CA ILE A 119 -8.13 22.99 -12.42
C ILE A 119 -7.45 23.47 -11.12
N ILE A 120 -6.53 22.68 -10.57
CA ILE A 120 -5.74 23.08 -9.40
C ILE A 120 -5.04 24.41 -9.66
N LYS A 121 -4.40 24.55 -10.81
CA LYS A 121 -3.68 25.77 -11.21
C LYS A 121 -4.61 26.97 -11.41
N GLN A 122 -5.69 26.78 -12.17
CA GLN A 122 -6.63 27.86 -12.52
C GLN A 122 -7.35 28.45 -11.30
N HIS A 123 -7.68 27.59 -10.32
CA HIS A 123 -8.38 28.00 -9.11
C HIS A 123 -7.45 28.26 -7.92
N ASN A 124 -6.11 28.19 -8.13
CA ASN A 124 -5.10 28.36 -7.07
C ASN A 124 -5.38 27.49 -5.84
N LEU A 125 -5.81 26.23 -6.07
CA LEU A 125 -6.12 25.33 -4.95
C LEU A 125 -4.83 24.89 -4.24
N PRO A 126 -4.79 24.88 -2.90
CA PRO A 126 -3.61 24.47 -2.14
C PRO A 126 -3.44 22.95 -2.11
N ILE A 127 -3.53 22.31 -3.27
CA ILE A 127 -3.39 20.86 -3.46
C ILE A 127 -2.04 20.58 -4.11
N LYS A 128 -1.35 19.56 -3.61
CA LYS A 128 -0.15 18.97 -4.20
C LYS A 128 -0.47 17.60 -4.78
N VAL A 129 0.31 17.19 -5.75
CA VAL A 129 0.06 15.99 -6.53
C VAL A 129 1.30 15.10 -6.59
N LEU A 130 1.11 13.81 -6.29
CA LEU A 130 1.99 12.75 -6.75
C LEU A 130 1.38 12.25 -8.08
N LEU A 131 2.06 12.55 -9.18
CA LEU A 131 1.57 12.23 -10.53
C LEU A 131 2.03 10.84 -10.94
N GLY A 132 1.11 10.01 -11.40
CA GLY A 132 1.38 8.69 -11.95
C GLY A 132 1.78 8.75 -13.43
N ILE A 133 2.51 7.71 -13.83
CA ILE A 133 2.76 7.31 -15.20
C ILE A 133 2.30 5.86 -15.30
N TRP A 134 1.16 5.63 -15.93
CA TRP A 134 0.61 4.28 -16.08
C TRP A 134 1.43 3.49 -17.10
N LEU A 135 1.68 2.21 -16.81
CA LEU A 135 2.37 1.32 -17.73
C LEU A 135 1.45 0.16 -18.14
N GLU A 136 1.28 -0.01 -19.42
CA GLU A 136 0.62 -1.17 -20.00
C GLU A 136 1.57 -2.37 -20.06
N ALA A 137 1.01 -3.59 -20.15
CA ALA A 137 1.79 -4.83 -20.19
C ALA A 137 2.86 -4.83 -21.30
N GLU A 138 4.10 -5.11 -20.92
CA GLU A 138 5.21 -5.43 -21.83
C GLU A 138 5.59 -6.90 -21.78
N VAL A 139 5.00 -7.65 -20.83
CA VAL A 139 5.20 -9.08 -20.63
C VAL A 139 3.84 -9.73 -20.47
N SER A 140 3.68 -10.91 -21.07
CA SER A 140 2.50 -11.74 -20.82
C SER A 140 2.73 -12.65 -19.63
N ASN A 141 2.06 -12.37 -18.53
CA ASN A 141 2.13 -13.15 -17.28
C ASN A 141 0.83 -13.94 -17.00
N HIS A 142 0.15 -14.40 -18.05
CA HIS A 142 -1.17 -15.06 -17.98
C HIS A 142 -1.21 -16.29 -17.05
N LEU A 143 -0.08 -16.89 -16.73
CA LEU A 143 -0.01 -18.01 -15.78
C LEU A 143 -0.09 -17.56 -14.31
N GLY A 144 0.30 -16.32 -14.01
CA GLY A 144 0.24 -15.74 -12.67
C GLY A 144 -0.98 -14.82 -12.47
N CYS A 145 -1.49 -14.24 -13.55
CA CYS A 145 -2.60 -13.30 -13.51
C CYS A 145 -3.97 -13.98 -13.70
N PRO A 146 -4.85 -13.99 -12.70
CA PRO A 146 -6.15 -14.69 -12.77
C PRO A 146 -7.13 -14.09 -13.81
N TRP A 147 -6.90 -12.85 -14.25
CA TRP A 147 -7.75 -12.15 -15.21
C TRP A 147 -7.34 -12.36 -16.66
N LEU A 148 -6.14 -12.90 -16.91
CA LEU A 148 -5.65 -13.19 -18.25
C LEU A 148 -5.89 -14.67 -18.60
N GLU A 149 -7.00 -14.96 -19.26
CA GLU A 149 -7.33 -16.33 -19.69
C GLU A 149 -6.34 -16.88 -20.73
N HIS A 150 -5.70 -15.98 -21.49
CA HIS A 150 -4.78 -16.33 -22.59
C HIS A 150 -3.54 -15.42 -22.58
N PRO A 151 -2.42 -15.85 -23.19
CA PRO A 151 -1.27 -14.97 -23.40
C PRO A 151 -1.64 -13.71 -24.15
N ILE A 152 -1.03 -12.59 -23.75
CA ILE A 152 -1.13 -11.33 -24.51
C ILE A 152 -0.30 -11.50 -25.78
N GLU A 153 -0.90 -11.17 -26.93
CA GLU A 153 -0.24 -11.26 -28.24
C GLU A 153 0.99 -10.35 -28.31
N GLU A 154 2.06 -10.82 -28.95
CA GLU A 154 3.33 -10.08 -29.08
C GLU A 154 3.16 -8.72 -29.77
N SER A 155 2.23 -8.63 -30.72
CA SER A 155 1.85 -7.36 -31.38
C SER A 155 1.27 -6.34 -30.41
N THR A 156 0.47 -6.80 -29.43
CA THR A 156 -0.10 -5.96 -28.37
C THR A 156 0.99 -5.52 -27.39
N LEU A 157 1.86 -6.43 -26.93
CA LEU A 157 2.99 -6.09 -26.06
C LEU A 157 3.90 -5.04 -26.71
N SER A 158 4.17 -5.17 -28.02
CA SER A 158 4.97 -4.21 -28.77
C SER A 158 4.27 -2.84 -28.89
N ALA A 159 2.96 -2.81 -29.11
CA ALA A 159 2.17 -1.58 -29.14
C ALA A 159 2.13 -0.90 -27.76
N ASN A 160 1.94 -1.67 -26.70
CA ASN A 160 1.97 -1.22 -25.30
C ASN A 160 3.29 -0.55 -24.96
N LYS A 161 4.40 -1.15 -25.35
CA LYS A 161 5.74 -0.56 -25.14
C LYS A 161 5.92 0.80 -25.80
N LEU A 162 5.29 1.02 -26.95
CA LEU A 162 5.26 2.33 -27.60
C LEU A 162 4.35 3.30 -26.83
N SER A 163 3.17 2.85 -26.43
CA SER A 163 2.23 3.62 -25.60
C SER A 163 2.87 4.06 -24.27
N ASN A 164 3.58 3.16 -23.58
CA ASN A 164 4.31 3.45 -22.33
C ASN A 164 5.33 4.59 -22.51
N LYS A 165 6.05 4.61 -23.64
CA LYS A 165 6.96 5.71 -23.93
C LYS A 165 6.24 7.04 -24.16
N GLN A 166 5.07 7.03 -24.76
CA GLN A 166 4.25 8.23 -24.95
C GLN A 166 3.67 8.71 -23.61
N GLU A 167 3.20 7.78 -22.78
CA GLU A 167 2.73 8.07 -21.43
C GLU A 167 3.84 8.72 -20.60
N LEU A 168 5.03 8.17 -20.65
CA LEU A 168 6.22 8.71 -19.98
C LEU A 168 6.51 10.16 -20.41
N GLN A 169 6.45 10.46 -21.71
CA GLN A 169 6.68 11.80 -22.23
C GLN A 169 5.59 12.79 -21.79
N ARG A 170 4.32 12.35 -21.74
CA ARG A 170 3.22 13.17 -21.20
C ARG A 170 3.46 13.48 -19.73
N GLY A 171 3.77 12.46 -18.91
CA GLY A 171 4.05 12.63 -17.49
C GLY A 171 5.19 13.61 -17.21
N ILE A 172 6.32 13.48 -17.93
CA ILE A 172 7.45 14.42 -17.85
C ILE A 172 7.01 15.84 -18.23
N SER A 173 6.20 15.99 -19.28
CA SER A 173 5.71 17.29 -19.74
C SER A 173 4.81 17.95 -18.71
N LEU A 174 3.87 17.20 -18.12
CA LEU A 174 2.97 17.69 -17.07
C LEU A 174 3.75 18.04 -15.79
N ALA A 175 4.74 17.23 -15.39
CA ALA A 175 5.57 17.51 -14.22
C ALA A 175 6.36 18.83 -14.36
N LYS A 176 6.87 19.13 -15.57
CA LYS A 176 7.54 20.41 -15.88
C LYS A 176 6.55 21.58 -15.90
N GLN A 177 5.41 21.40 -16.56
CA GLN A 177 4.41 22.45 -16.71
C GLN A 177 3.76 22.85 -15.38
N TYR A 178 3.60 21.91 -14.46
CA TYR A 178 2.95 22.08 -13.16
C TYR A 178 3.92 21.80 -12.00
N SER A 179 5.19 22.21 -12.14
CA SER A 179 6.24 21.93 -11.15
C SER A 179 5.99 22.53 -9.76
N ASP A 180 5.12 23.51 -9.65
CA ASP A 180 4.66 24.08 -8.38
C ASP A 180 3.52 23.24 -7.73
N ILE A 181 2.91 22.32 -8.47
CA ILE A 181 1.80 21.45 -8.02
C ILE A 181 2.29 20.02 -7.88
N VAL A 182 2.94 19.47 -8.91
CA VAL A 182 3.47 18.11 -8.92
C VAL A 182 4.75 18.06 -8.08
N ILE A 183 4.69 17.37 -6.94
CA ILE A 183 5.79 17.30 -5.98
C ILE A 183 6.56 15.98 -6.02
N ALA A 184 6.05 14.98 -6.72
CA ALA A 184 6.73 13.71 -6.99
C ALA A 184 6.09 12.99 -8.18
N ILE A 185 6.83 12.05 -8.78
CA ILE A 185 6.36 11.19 -9.87
C ILE A 185 6.42 9.73 -9.41
N ASN A 186 5.35 8.98 -9.72
CA ASN A 186 5.29 7.54 -9.60
C ASN A 186 5.31 6.88 -10.98
N VAL A 187 6.29 6.03 -11.27
CA VAL A 187 6.44 5.33 -12.56
C VAL A 187 5.92 3.91 -12.43
N GLY A 188 4.80 3.61 -13.04
CA GLY A 188 4.12 2.31 -12.93
C GLY A 188 3.32 2.17 -11.62
N ASN A 189 2.37 1.27 -11.65
CA ASN A 189 1.50 0.92 -10.52
C ASN A 189 1.35 -0.59 -10.49
N GLU A 190 1.92 -1.28 -9.48
CA GLU A 190 1.89 -2.75 -9.38
C GLU A 190 2.29 -3.45 -10.69
N ALA A 191 3.26 -2.86 -11.37
CA ALA A 191 3.68 -3.31 -12.68
C ALA A 191 4.75 -4.42 -12.65
N LEU A 192 5.14 -4.86 -11.45
CA LEU A 192 6.19 -5.88 -11.24
C LEU A 192 5.69 -7.14 -10.54
N VAL A 193 4.43 -7.14 -10.08
CA VAL A 193 3.78 -8.31 -9.49
C VAL A 193 3.11 -9.19 -10.55
N ASP A 194 3.11 -10.47 -10.35
CA ASP A 194 2.67 -11.46 -11.34
C ASP A 194 1.15 -11.65 -11.43
N TRP A 195 0.41 -11.18 -10.43
CA TRP A 195 -1.08 -11.26 -10.42
C TRP A 195 -1.77 -10.16 -11.22
N ASN A 196 -1.02 -9.15 -11.71
CA ASN A 196 -1.58 -8.01 -12.43
C ASN A 196 -1.51 -8.20 -13.95
N ASP A 197 -2.44 -7.60 -14.71
CA ASP A 197 -2.55 -7.79 -16.17
C ASP A 197 -1.72 -6.78 -17.01
N HIS A 198 -0.91 -5.95 -16.34
CA HIS A 198 -0.07 -4.93 -16.97
C HIS A 198 1.39 -5.00 -16.53
N MET A 199 1.92 -6.21 -16.43
CA MET A 199 3.29 -6.45 -16.00
C MET A 199 4.32 -5.96 -17.01
N VAL A 200 5.39 -5.30 -16.51
CA VAL A 200 6.59 -4.94 -17.26
C VAL A 200 7.83 -5.64 -16.71
N THR A 201 8.94 -5.63 -17.45
CA THR A 201 10.19 -6.15 -16.92
C THR A 201 10.86 -5.16 -15.97
N LEU A 202 11.65 -5.68 -15.02
CA LEU A 202 12.46 -4.85 -14.11
C LEU A 202 13.40 -3.91 -14.88
N ASP A 203 14.01 -4.38 -15.96
CA ASP A 203 14.88 -3.57 -16.82
C ASP A 203 14.12 -2.44 -17.52
N SER A 204 12.88 -2.69 -17.96
CA SER A 204 12.03 -1.66 -18.56
C SER A 204 11.70 -0.56 -17.55
N ILE A 205 11.25 -0.92 -16.36
CA ILE A 205 10.85 0.09 -15.35
C ILE A 205 12.07 0.88 -14.84
N ILE A 206 13.23 0.25 -14.67
CA ILE A 206 14.50 0.94 -14.35
C ILE A 206 14.85 1.95 -15.45
N GLY A 207 14.72 1.55 -16.72
CA GLY A 207 14.94 2.44 -17.85
C GLY A 207 14.01 3.65 -17.84
N TYR A 208 12.73 3.46 -17.53
CA TYR A 208 11.73 4.53 -17.42
C TYR A 208 12.01 5.46 -16.23
N VAL A 209 12.32 4.91 -15.06
CA VAL A 209 12.70 5.71 -13.87
C VAL A 209 13.90 6.60 -14.18
N ARG A 210 14.97 6.06 -14.78
CA ARG A 210 16.16 6.83 -15.17
C ARG A 210 15.82 7.95 -16.15
N GLN A 211 14.98 7.69 -17.15
CA GLN A 211 14.56 8.69 -18.12
C GLN A 211 13.76 9.83 -17.46
N VAL A 212 12.86 9.53 -16.53
CA VAL A 212 12.11 10.54 -15.77
C VAL A 212 13.09 11.36 -14.93
N LYS A 213 13.95 10.72 -14.12
CA LYS A 213 14.92 11.42 -13.26
C LYS A 213 15.91 12.32 -14.02
N GLN A 214 16.29 11.94 -15.24
CA GLN A 214 17.13 12.80 -16.10
C GLN A 214 16.37 14.01 -16.65
N SER A 215 15.04 14.01 -16.58
CA SER A 215 14.20 15.01 -17.23
C SER A 215 13.58 16.04 -16.28
N ILE A 216 13.46 15.72 -14.98
CA ILE A 216 12.77 16.54 -13.97
C ILE A 216 13.56 16.62 -12.68
N ASP A 217 13.23 17.58 -11.81
CA ASP A 217 13.87 17.77 -10.50
C ASP A 217 13.04 17.14 -9.35
N GLN A 218 11.78 16.78 -9.59
CA GLN A 218 10.92 16.20 -8.56
C GLN A 218 11.38 14.76 -8.23
N PRO A 219 11.25 14.32 -6.97
CA PRO A 219 11.50 12.94 -6.57
C PRO A 219 10.69 11.92 -7.38
N VAL A 220 11.33 10.80 -7.70
CA VAL A 220 10.74 9.72 -8.51
C VAL A 220 10.69 8.44 -7.70
N THR A 221 9.56 7.74 -7.75
CA THR A 221 9.34 6.44 -7.13
C THR A 221 8.67 5.46 -8.11
N VAL A 222 8.52 4.24 -7.65
CA VAL A 222 7.67 3.18 -8.21
C VAL A 222 6.73 2.71 -7.11
N ALA A 223 5.47 2.48 -7.44
CA ALA A 223 4.48 1.94 -6.52
C ALA A 223 4.28 0.45 -6.77
N ASP A 224 4.60 -0.37 -5.79
CA ASP A 224 4.40 -1.81 -5.89
C ASP A 224 4.13 -2.44 -4.51
N ASN A 225 3.75 -3.72 -4.51
CA ASN A 225 3.44 -4.47 -3.30
C ASN A 225 4.66 -4.58 -2.37
N TYR A 226 4.42 -4.52 -1.06
CA TYR A 226 5.47 -4.60 -0.03
C TYR A 226 6.32 -5.88 -0.14
N GLU A 227 5.72 -7.04 -0.48
CA GLU A 227 6.47 -8.29 -0.63
C GLU A 227 7.44 -8.26 -1.80
N TRP A 228 7.02 -7.64 -2.92
CA TRP A 228 7.90 -7.45 -4.06
C TRP A 228 9.12 -6.61 -3.69
N TRP A 229 8.92 -5.50 -2.98
CA TRP A 229 10.01 -4.66 -2.51
C TRP A 229 10.99 -5.42 -1.60
N ILE A 230 10.50 -6.29 -0.71
CA ILE A 230 11.34 -7.09 0.18
C ILE A 230 12.16 -8.13 -0.59
N LYS A 231 11.53 -8.81 -1.56
CA LYS A 231 12.17 -9.96 -2.26
C LYS A 231 13.09 -9.51 -3.38
N ASP A 232 12.61 -8.61 -4.23
CA ASP A 232 13.18 -8.31 -5.55
C ASP A 232 13.54 -6.84 -5.74
N GLY A 233 13.17 -5.96 -4.80
CA GLY A 233 13.25 -4.52 -4.93
C GLY A 233 14.65 -3.90 -4.85
N ALA A 234 15.70 -4.64 -4.45
CA ALA A 234 17.00 -4.06 -4.14
C ALA A 234 17.63 -3.28 -5.32
N SER A 235 17.54 -3.81 -6.54
CA SER A 235 18.10 -3.14 -7.73
C SER A 235 17.30 -1.93 -8.17
N LEU A 236 15.96 -1.94 -7.99
CA LEU A 236 15.13 -0.79 -8.27
C LEU A 236 15.26 0.29 -7.18
N ALA A 237 15.45 -0.11 -5.93
CA ALA A 237 15.59 0.81 -4.80
C ALA A 237 16.76 1.78 -4.97
N VAL A 238 17.86 1.40 -5.65
CA VAL A 238 18.98 2.32 -5.90
C VAL A 238 18.63 3.41 -6.91
N GLU A 239 17.67 3.16 -7.77
CA GLU A 239 17.26 4.06 -8.85
C GLU A 239 16.21 5.07 -8.41
N VAL A 240 15.32 4.71 -7.49
CA VAL A 240 14.25 5.59 -7.00
C VAL A 240 14.72 6.49 -5.85
N ASP A 241 14.01 7.59 -5.60
CA ASP A 241 14.32 8.52 -4.51
C ASP A 241 13.69 8.07 -3.19
N PHE A 242 12.58 7.39 -3.24
CA PHE A 242 11.89 6.76 -2.11
C PHE A 242 11.13 5.51 -2.56
N ILE A 243 10.79 4.63 -1.63
CA ILE A 243 10.03 3.41 -1.88
C ILE A 243 8.54 3.71 -1.79
N GLY A 244 7.79 3.37 -2.84
CA GLY A 244 6.34 3.43 -2.87
C GLY A 244 5.71 2.08 -2.57
N VAL A 245 5.07 1.94 -1.42
CA VAL A 245 4.57 0.64 -0.93
C VAL A 245 3.05 0.57 -1.03
N HIS A 246 2.54 -0.57 -1.49
CA HIS A 246 1.13 -0.96 -1.33
C HIS A 246 0.99 -2.02 -0.25
N THR A 247 0.02 -1.87 0.66
CA THR A 247 -0.27 -2.83 1.71
C THR A 247 -1.75 -2.77 2.10
N TYR A 248 -2.43 -3.90 1.98
CA TYR A 248 -3.86 -4.02 2.19
C TYR A 248 -4.19 -5.14 3.19
N PRO A 249 -4.36 -4.84 4.48
CA PRO A 249 -4.65 -5.86 5.49
C PRO A 249 -5.88 -6.71 5.16
N ALA A 250 -6.92 -6.10 4.57
CA ALA A 250 -8.17 -6.80 4.28
C ALA A 250 -8.00 -7.89 3.20
N TRP A 251 -7.18 -7.67 2.17
CA TRP A 251 -6.85 -8.69 1.17
C TRP A 251 -6.06 -9.86 1.77
N GLU A 252 -5.32 -9.61 2.85
CA GLU A 252 -4.55 -10.62 3.58
C GLU A 252 -5.36 -11.25 4.74
N ASN A 253 -6.68 -11.17 4.68
CA ASN A 253 -7.62 -11.73 5.66
C ASN A 253 -7.38 -11.25 7.10
N LYS A 254 -6.83 -10.04 7.27
CA LYS A 254 -6.67 -9.45 8.60
C LYS A 254 -7.97 -8.85 9.09
N THR A 255 -8.24 -9.06 10.37
CA THR A 255 -9.34 -8.36 11.04
C THR A 255 -8.97 -6.89 11.27
N ILE A 256 -9.97 -6.06 11.59
CA ILE A 256 -9.71 -4.66 11.92
C ILE A 256 -8.80 -4.50 13.15
N ASP A 257 -8.82 -5.45 14.08
CA ASP A 257 -7.95 -5.43 15.27
C ASP A 257 -6.47 -5.69 14.93
N GLU A 258 -6.20 -6.38 13.83
CA GLU A 258 -4.86 -6.71 13.35
C GLU A 258 -4.33 -5.72 12.30
N ALA A 259 -5.21 -4.91 11.70
CA ALA A 259 -4.93 -4.16 10.48
C ALA A 259 -3.76 -3.18 10.61
N LEU A 260 -3.74 -2.37 11.69
CA LEU A 260 -2.64 -1.42 11.92
C LEU A 260 -1.32 -2.16 12.16
N ALA A 261 -1.31 -3.16 13.04
CA ALA A 261 -0.11 -3.92 13.36
C ALA A 261 0.49 -4.60 12.11
N TYR A 262 -0.38 -5.17 11.26
CA TYR A 262 0.02 -5.77 9.99
C TYR A 262 0.65 -4.73 9.04
N THR A 263 0.04 -3.56 8.91
CA THR A 263 0.59 -2.47 8.07
C THR A 263 1.98 -2.05 8.57
N ILE A 264 2.12 -1.84 9.88
CA ILE A 264 3.40 -1.47 10.52
C ILE A 264 4.46 -2.53 10.26
N GLU A 265 4.14 -3.79 10.51
CA GLU A 265 5.07 -4.93 10.28
C GLU A 265 5.58 -4.98 8.83
N ASN A 266 4.71 -4.74 7.84
CA ASN A 266 5.10 -4.73 6.45
C ASN A 266 6.07 -3.58 6.13
N ILE A 267 5.82 -2.38 6.67
CA ILE A 267 6.72 -1.23 6.49
C ILE A 267 8.06 -1.46 7.17
N GLU A 268 8.07 -2.03 8.37
CA GLU A 268 9.31 -2.39 9.07
C GLU A 268 10.13 -3.44 8.29
N LYS A 269 9.49 -4.45 7.71
CA LYS A 269 10.15 -5.44 6.84
C LYS A 269 10.74 -4.79 5.59
N VAL A 270 10.03 -3.88 4.93
CA VAL A 270 10.56 -3.12 3.79
C VAL A 270 11.75 -2.27 4.23
N HIS A 271 11.64 -1.57 5.37
CA HIS A 271 12.75 -0.78 5.90
C HIS A 271 13.98 -1.64 6.25
N GLN A 272 13.79 -2.81 6.83
CA GLN A 272 14.88 -3.75 7.12
C GLN A 272 15.58 -4.25 5.84
N ALA A 273 14.81 -4.51 4.79
CA ALA A 273 15.36 -4.93 3.50
C ALA A 273 16.06 -3.78 2.76
N LEU A 274 15.55 -2.54 2.90
CA LEU A 274 15.96 -1.34 2.15
C LEU A 274 16.22 -0.13 3.10
N PRO A 275 17.14 -0.22 4.05
CA PRO A 275 17.25 0.71 5.19
C PRO A 275 17.65 2.15 4.80
N ASN A 276 18.21 2.35 3.61
CA ASN A 276 18.73 3.65 3.18
C ASN A 276 17.74 4.48 2.35
N LYS A 277 16.49 4.03 2.25
CA LYS A 277 15.47 4.72 1.46
C LYS A 277 14.29 5.13 2.31
N PRO A 278 13.82 6.38 2.16
CA PRO A 278 12.54 6.77 2.73
C PRO A 278 11.41 5.93 2.13
N ILE A 279 10.32 5.77 2.87
CA ILE A 279 9.16 4.98 2.46
C ILE A 279 7.92 5.87 2.50
N ALA A 280 7.07 5.78 1.49
CA ALA A 280 5.70 6.25 1.51
C ALA A 280 4.77 5.07 1.20
N ILE A 281 3.66 4.98 1.91
CA ILE A 281 2.59 4.04 1.57
C ILE A 281 1.73 4.73 0.52
N LEU A 282 1.83 4.25 -0.72
CA LEU A 282 1.13 4.85 -1.85
C LEU A 282 -0.27 4.29 -2.05
N GLU A 283 -0.54 3.13 -1.45
CA GLU A 283 -1.88 2.58 -1.30
C GLU A 283 -2.02 1.75 -0.03
N GLY A 284 -3.13 1.98 0.63
CA GLY A 284 -3.70 1.17 1.69
C GLY A 284 -5.09 1.70 2.00
N GLY A 285 -5.98 0.84 2.47
CA GLY A 285 -7.35 1.26 2.67
C GLY A 285 -8.19 0.18 3.35
N TRP A 286 -9.49 0.49 3.49
CA TRP A 286 -10.48 -0.45 4.02
C TRP A 286 -11.79 -0.26 3.28
N ALA A 287 -12.26 -1.28 2.57
CA ALA A 287 -13.53 -1.23 1.84
C ALA A 287 -14.72 -1.23 2.80
N THR A 288 -15.76 -0.45 2.48
CA THR A 288 -16.98 -0.36 3.30
C THR A 288 -18.05 -1.39 2.93
N THR A 289 -17.93 -1.97 1.75
CA THR A 289 -18.74 -3.08 1.26
C THR A 289 -17.84 -4.01 0.47
N ALA A 290 -17.85 -5.30 0.79
CA ALA A 290 -17.10 -6.31 0.05
C ALA A 290 -17.60 -7.71 0.40
N LYS A 291 -18.01 -8.50 -0.59
CA LYS A 291 -18.28 -9.93 -0.38
C LYS A 291 -17.03 -10.69 0.04
N GLU A 292 -15.88 -10.25 -0.47
CA GLU A 292 -14.57 -10.84 -0.25
C GLU A 292 -14.16 -10.76 1.23
N PHE A 293 -14.60 -9.73 1.95
CA PHE A 293 -14.21 -9.46 3.35
C PHE A 293 -15.33 -9.69 4.36
N ALA A 294 -16.50 -10.13 3.90
CA ALA A 294 -17.67 -10.42 4.73
C ALA A 294 -17.96 -9.28 5.74
N ALA A 295 -18.13 -9.61 7.02
CA ALA A 295 -18.47 -8.66 8.08
C ALA A 295 -17.37 -7.63 8.39
N GLN A 296 -16.15 -7.82 7.88
CA GLN A 296 -15.06 -6.84 8.06
C GLN A 296 -15.29 -5.58 7.19
N ALA A 297 -15.96 -5.69 6.05
CA ALA A 297 -16.24 -4.56 5.17
C ALA A 297 -17.44 -3.74 5.72
N ASN A 298 -17.15 -2.63 6.35
CA ASN A 298 -18.16 -1.69 6.85
C ASN A 298 -17.53 -0.32 7.14
N GLU A 299 -18.36 0.73 7.25
CA GLU A 299 -17.90 2.10 7.48
C GLU A 299 -17.22 2.31 8.85
N ALA A 300 -17.63 1.57 9.88
CA ALA A 300 -17.02 1.69 11.21
C ALA A 300 -15.58 1.20 11.22
N ASN A 301 -15.31 0.07 10.55
CA ASN A 301 -13.97 -0.47 10.39
C ASN A 301 -13.10 0.42 9.49
N GLN A 302 -13.67 0.98 8.40
CA GLN A 302 -12.95 1.95 7.56
C GLN A 302 -12.52 3.17 8.39
N LYS A 303 -13.43 3.73 9.19
CA LYS A 303 -13.12 4.87 10.06
C LYS A 303 -12.02 4.52 11.05
N ARG A 304 -12.13 3.37 11.71
CA ARG A 304 -11.12 2.92 12.68
C ARG A 304 -9.74 2.78 12.02
N TYR A 305 -9.66 2.09 10.88
CA TYR A 305 -8.39 1.93 10.17
C TYR A 305 -7.79 3.27 9.74
N PHE A 306 -8.62 4.17 9.23
CA PHE A 306 -8.19 5.52 8.84
C PHE A 306 -7.64 6.32 10.03
N ASP A 307 -8.35 6.31 11.17
CA ASP A 307 -7.93 7.05 12.37
C ASP A 307 -6.63 6.48 12.95
N ASP A 308 -6.51 5.16 13.03
CA ASP A 308 -5.32 4.46 13.52
C ASP A 308 -4.10 4.74 12.62
N ILE A 309 -4.25 4.63 11.31
CA ILE A 309 -3.20 4.95 10.33
C ILE A 309 -2.81 6.42 10.38
N LYS A 310 -3.78 7.33 10.49
CA LYS A 310 -3.52 8.77 10.58
C LYS A 310 -2.66 9.11 11.79
N GLN A 311 -2.93 8.49 12.93
CA GLN A 311 -2.16 8.68 14.15
C GLN A 311 -0.73 8.14 13.98
N TRP A 312 -0.58 6.92 13.48
CA TRP A 312 0.73 6.28 13.27
C TRP A 312 1.55 7.03 12.22
N ALA A 313 0.99 7.36 11.08
CA ALA A 313 1.65 8.10 10.00
C ALA A 313 2.22 9.43 10.49
N LYS A 314 1.46 10.15 11.33
CA LYS A 314 1.92 11.40 11.97
C LYS A 314 3.06 11.15 12.96
N ALA A 315 2.99 10.09 13.75
CA ALA A 315 4.02 9.78 14.76
C ALA A 315 5.36 9.36 14.11
N THR A 316 5.30 8.72 12.95
CA THR A 316 6.45 8.16 12.23
C THR A 316 6.97 9.04 11.08
N ASN A 317 6.34 10.17 10.78
CA ASN A 317 6.60 11.00 9.60
C ASN A 317 6.45 10.20 8.27
N THR A 318 5.55 9.23 8.22
CA THR A 318 5.29 8.41 7.03
C THR A 318 4.12 9.00 6.25
N THR A 319 4.27 9.23 4.96
CA THR A 319 3.13 9.60 4.10
C THR A 319 2.31 8.36 3.78
N PHE A 320 1.02 8.43 4.02
CA PHE A 320 0.06 7.39 3.69
C PHE A 320 -1.01 7.94 2.73
N PHE A 321 -1.11 7.36 1.55
CA PHE A 321 -2.20 7.61 0.61
C PHE A 321 -3.31 6.61 0.86
N PHE A 322 -4.42 7.09 1.40
CA PHE A 322 -5.59 6.25 1.60
C PHE A 322 -6.25 5.93 0.25
N PHE A 323 -6.45 4.65 -0.01
CA PHE A 323 -7.16 4.19 -1.18
C PHE A 323 -8.64 4.01 -0.81
N GLU A 324 -9.58 4.86 -1.26
CA GLU A 324 -9.37 5.99 -2.16
C GLU A 324 -10.32 7.15 -1.80
N ALA A 325 -10.32 8.25 -2.57
CA ALA A 325 -11.17 9.42 -2.28
C ALA A 325 -12.67 9.10 -2.38
N PHE A 326 -13.11 8.57 -3.51
CA PHE A 326 -14.52 8.32 -3.83
C PHE A 326 -14.73 6.88 -4.27
N ASP A 327 -15.92 6.33 -3.96
CA ASP A 327 -16.33 5.06 -4.55
C ASP A 327 -16.38 5.15 -6.07
N GLU A 328 -15.84 4.12 -6.75
CA GLU A 328 -15.72 4.09 -8.20
C GLU A 328 -16.43 2.86 -8.82
N PRO A 329 -17.68 3.01 -9.30
CA PRO A 329 -18.49 1.90 -9.82
C PRO A 329 -17.90 1.17 -11.04
N TRP A 330 -16.98 1.81 -11.76
CA TRP A 330 -16.35 1.23 -12.96
C TRP A 330 -15.33 0.14 -12.64
N LYS A 331 -14.80 0.11 -11.43
CA LYS A 331 -13.78 -0.86 -10.98
C LYS A 331 -14.33 -2.27 -10.79
N GLY A 332 -13.45 -3.26 -10.93
CA GLY A 332 -13.76 -4.66 -10.69
C GLY A 332 -14.81 -5.24 -11.65
N ASN A 333 -15.41 -6.37 -11.26
CA ASN A 333 -16.40 -7.05 -12.08
C ASN A 333 -17.70 -6.23 -12.19
N PRO A 334 -18.19 -5.88 -13.40
CA PRO A 334 -19.38 -5.03 -13.58
C PRO A 334 -20.69 -5.63 -13.04
N ILE A 335 -20.79 -6.95 -12.93
CA ILE A 335 -21.97 -7.62 -12.38
C ILE A 335 -21.90 -7.82 -10.86
N ASN A 336 -20.73 -7.70 -10.25
CA ASN A 336 -20.55 -7.76 -8.80
C ASN A 336 -20.66 -6.35 -8.20
N LEU A 337 -21.86 -5.94 -7.85
CA LEU A 337 -22.11 -4.61 -7.28
C LEU A 337 -21.59 -4.46 -5.85
N GLU A 338 -21.37 -5.56 -5.14
CA GLU A 338 -20.84 -5.60 -3.78
C GLU A 338 -19.36 -6.06 -3.73
N GLY A 339 -18.65 -5.96 -4.85
CA GLY A 339 -17.21 -6.24 -4.89
C GLY A 339 -16.40 -5.13 -4.25
N ALA A 340 -15.35 -5.48 -3.53
CA ALA A 340 -14.49 -4.55 -2.78
C ALA A 340 -14.02 -3.36 -3.61
N GLU A 341 -13.62 -3.60 -4.87
CA GLU A 341 -13.03 -2.60 -5.76
C GLU A 341 -13.90 -1.35 -5.99
N LYS A 342 -15.20 -1.43 -5.72
CA LYS A 342 -16.15 -0.33 -5.91
C LYS A 342 -16.36 0.54 -4.65
N HIS A 343 -15.83 0.13 -3.48
CA HIS A 343 -16.27 0.62 -2.19
C HIS A 343 -15.13 1.04 -1.24
N TRP A 344 -13.96 1.35 -1.78
CA TRP A 344 -12.81 1.83 -1.00
C TRP A 344 -12.89 3.31 -0.62
N GLY A 345 -13.74 4.09 -1.29
CA GLY A 345 -13.83 5.54 -1.14
C GLY A 345 -14.05 6.00 0.30
N LEU A 346 -13.48 7.14 0.67
CA LEU A 346 -13.81 7.89 1.89
C LEU A 346 -15.18 8.57 1.75
N PHE A 347 -15.60 8.83 0.52
CA PHE A 347 -16.90 9.35 0.13
C PHE A 347 -17.60 8.36 -0.80
N PHE A 348 -18.92 8.37 -0.76
CA PHE A 348 -19.73 7.64 -1.74
C PHE A 348 -19.56 8.23 -3.14
N VAL A 349 -20.00 7.49 -4.16
CA VAL A 349 -19.94 7.93 -5.56
C VAL A 349 -20.71 9.24 -5.82
N ASP A 350 -21.72 9.53 -5.03
CA ASP A 350 -22.49 10.79 -5.08
C ASP A 350 -21.86 11.94 -4.28
N ARG A 351 -20.63 11.73 -3.76
CA ARG A 351 -19.83 12.67 -2.96
C ARG A 351 -20.34 12.90 -1.54
N THR A 352 -21.36 12.19 -1.10
CA THR A 352 -21.74 12.22 0.32
C THR A 352 -20.65 11.58 1.18
N PRO A 353 -20.32 12.17 2.35
CA PRO A 353 -19.26 11.62 3.20
C PRO A 353 -19.70 10.32 3.86
N LYS A 354 -18.82 9.29 3.82
CA LYS A 354 -18.93 8.12 4.68
C LYS A 354 -18.63 8.46 6.14
N GLN A 355 -18.89 7.54 7.06
CA GLN A 355 -18.71 7.76 8.50
C GLN A 355 -17.31 8.30 8.84
N VAL A 356 -16.28 7.89 8.13
CA VAL A 356 -14.89 8.32 8.32
C VAL A 356 -14.69 9.82 8.12
N MET A 357 -15.47 10.44 7.24
CA MET A 357 -15.40 11.86 6.89
C MET A 357 -16.47 12.72 7.59
N LYS A 358 -17.34 12.12 8.42
CA LYS A 358 -18.33 12.89 9.21
C LYS A 358 -17.66 13.49 10.45
N PRO A 359 -18.03 14.72 10.86
CA PRO A 359 -17.61 15.28 12.14
C PRO A 359 -17.96 14.34 13.30
N ASN A 360 -17.06 14.26 14.28
CA ASN A 360 -17.30 13.50 15.52
C ASN A 360 -18.36 14.19 16.39
#